data_26a8e68bd54d0bef11ce276e7498a7f4
#
_entry.id   26a8e68bd54d0bef11ce276e7498a7f4
#
_cell.length_a   1.000
_cell.length_b   1.000
_cell.length_c   1.000
_cell.angle_alpha   90.00
_cell.angle_beta   90.00
_cell.angle_gamma   90.00
#
_symmetry.space_group_name_H-M   'P 1'
#
loop_
_entity.id
_entity.type
_entity.pdbx_description
1 polymer ?
#
loop_
_entity_poly.entity_id
_entity_poly.type
_entity_poly.pdbx_seq_one_letter_code
_entity_poly.pdbx_strand_id
1 'polypeptide(L)'
;VEDSRPAPRSRRDRRGRGLRGPAALGHPGWGRPPRPWNQGESFDRMVLDVVTAIDERWSDRLGLVEYAVEDTPQLPDDWEAGSVPLSSLVRGSGAVPTRLVVFRRPLEHRASDRAELEAMVLTVVVEQVAELLGIPPSDVDPRYPDDLD
;
A
#
# COMPACT_ATOMS: atom_id res chain seq x y z
N VAL A 1 39.98 -4.06 20.46
CA VAL A 1 39.56 -3.97 20.07
C VAL A 1 38.79 -3.88 19.48
N GLU A 2 38.50 -3.79 19.29
CA GLU A 2 37.82 -3.71 18.82
C GLU A 2 37.05 -3.46 18.22
N ASP A 3 36.96 -3.26 17.87
CA ASP A 3 36.27 -2.97 17.24
C ASP A 3 35.44 -2.96 16.84
N SER A 4 35.20 -2.99 16.67
CA SER A 4 34.42 -2.96 16.29
C SER A 4 33.78 -2.78 15.54
N ARG A 5 33.35 -2.72 15.08
CA ARG A 5 32.70 -2.61 14.33
C ARG A 5 31.85 -2.52 13.97
N PRO A 6 31.50 -2.28 13.60
CA PRO A 6 30.64 -1.99 13.15
C PRO A 6 29.82 -2.07 12.60
N ALA A 7 29.49 -2.01 12.37
CA ALA A 7 28.69 -1.99 11.87
C ALA A 7 28.08 -2.10 11.16
N PRO A 8 27.84 -2.24 10.90
CA PRO A 8 27.15 -2.35 10.14
C PRO A 8 26.44 -1.94 9.66
N ARG A 9 26.30 -1.67 9.60
CA ARG A 9 25.69 -1.25 9.12
C ARG A 9 25.03 -1.15 8.53
N SER A 10 24.87 -0.96 8.48
CA SER A 10 24.17 -0.72 7.93
C SER A 10 23.83 -0.77 7.09
N ARG A 11 23.86 -1.06 6.72
CA ARG A 11 23.50 -1.08 5.87
C ARG A 11 22.66 -1.23 5.50
N ARG A 12 22.30 -1.29 5.41
CA ARG A 12 21.53 -1.40 5.02
C ARG A 12 20.79 -0.90 4.74
N ASP A 13 20.37 -0.65 4.84
CA ASP A 13 19.59 -0.10 4.77
C ASP A 13 19.37 0.48 3.85
N ARG A 14 19.63 0.43 3.04
CA ARG A 14 19.50 1.00 2.12
C ARG A 14 18.30 0.80 1.66
N ARG A 15 17.83 0.26 1.53
CA ARG A 15 16.73 0.07 1.10
C ARG A 15 15.99 0.15 2.12
N GLY A 16 16.11 0.42 2.76
CA GLY A 16 15.54 0.57 3.75
C GLY A 16 14.28 0.29 4.11
N ARG A 17 13.65 -0.15 3.64
CA ARG A 17 12.53 -0.36 3.94
C ARG A 17 12.41 -1.34 4.75
N GLY A 18 12.42 -1.61 5.07
CA GLY A 18 12.35 -2.42 5.68
C GLY A 18 12.42 -2.69 6.87
N LEU A 19 12.60 -2.94 7.32
CA LEU A 19 12.71 -3.20 8.31
C LEU A 19 13.05 -2.64 9.23
N ARG A 20 13.37 -2.38 9.18
CA ARG A 20 13.81 -1.82 10.06
C ARG A 20 12.95 -1.14 10.64
N GLY A 21 12.22 -0.89 10.01
CA GLY A 21 11.32 -0.05 10.47
C GLY A 21 10.80 -0.35 11.79
N PRO A 22 10.24 -1.39 12.02
CA PRO A 22 9.58 -1.59 13.28
C PRO A 22 10.52 -1.61 14.40
N ALA A 23 11.59 -2.22 14.22
CA ALA A 23 12.48 -2.29 15.29
C ALA A 23 12.93 -0.95 15.71
N ALA A 24 13.20 -0.16 14.76
CA ALA A 24 13.65 1.14 15.08
C ALA A 24 12.63 1.86 15.86
N LEU A 25 11.39 1.64 15.53
CA LEU A 25 10.42 2.34 16.19
C LEU A 25 10.28 1.90 17.57
N GLY A 26 10.72 0.78 17.85
CA GLY A 26 10.47 0.26 19.11
C GLY A 26 11.29 0.79 20.22
N HIS A 27 12.10 1.74 20.03
CA HIS A 27 12.89 2.20 21.06
C HIS A 27 12.38 3.42 21.66
N PRO A 28 11.32 3.38 22.31
CA PRO A 28 10.74 4.55 22.82
C PRO A 28 11.52 5.13 23.92
N GLY A 29 12.19 4.38 24.59
CA GLY A 29 12.73 4.93 25.72
C GLY A 29 13.89 5.77 25.57
N TRP A 30 14.30 6.01 24.41
CA TRP A 30 15.50 6.70 24.26
C TRP A 30 15.37 8.16 24.23
N GLY A 31 14.24 8.65 24.50
CA GLY A 31 14.11 10.04 24.60
C GLY A 31 14.20 10.80 23.36
N ARG A 32 14.30 10.17 22.23
CA ARG A 32 14.32 10.86 21.05
C ARG A 32 12.96 11.02 20.54
N PRO A 33 12.57 12.13 20.05
CA PRO A 33 11.27 12.30 19.44
C PRO A 33 11.14 11.35 18.26
N PRO A 34 9.98 10.88 17.99
CA PRO A 34 9.80 10.03 16.82
C PRO A 34 10.09 10.83 15.57
N ARG A 35 10.77 10.20 14.66
CA ARG A 35 11.06 10.80 13.40
C ARG A 35 9.80 10.83 12.56
N PRO A 36 9.51 11.90 11.90
CA PRO A 36 8.33 11.91 11.04
C PRO A 36 8.50 10.88 9.93
N TRP A 37 7.42 10.28 9.55
CA TRP A 37 7.45 9.34 8.45
C TRP A 37 7.72 10.08 7.17
N ASN A 38 8.52 9.50 6.27
CA ASN A 38 8.69 10.09 4.96
C ASN A 38 7.44 9.78 4.13
N GLN A 39 7.40 10.30 2.92
CA GLN A 39 6.22 10.14 2.10
C GLN A 39 5.91 8.70 1.80
N GLY A 40 6.92 7.91 1.53
CA GLY A 40 6.69 6.50 1.22
C GLY A 40 6.13 5.74 2.41
N GLU A 41 6.69 5.98 3.58
CA GLU A 41 6.21 5.31 4.78
C GLU A 41 4.78 5.73 5.11
N SER A 42 4.48 6.99 4.91
CA SER A 42 3.14 7.49 5.17
C SER A 42 2.15 6.87 4.23
N PHE A 43 2.51 6.74 2.97
CA PHE A 43 1.64 6.12 1.98
C PHE A 43 1.43 4.64 2.31
N ASP A 44 2.48 3.94 2.67
CA ASP A 44 2.37 2.53 3.01
C ASP A 44 1.43 2.32 4.19
N ARG A 45 1.50 3.20 5.18
CA ARG A 45 0.60 3.09 6.32
C ARG A 45 -0.84 3.33 5.90
N MET A 46 -1.05 4.28 5.01
CA MET A 46 -2.38 4.58 4.51
C MET A 46 -2.98 3.36 3.83
N VAL A 47 -2.21 2.70 2.97
CA VAL A 47 -2.68 1.50 2.29
C VAL A 47 -2.91 0.38 3.28
N LEU A 48 -2.01 0.20 4.23
CA LEU A 48 -2.15 -0.86 5.21
C LEU A 48 -3.42 -0.68 6.03
N ASP A 49 -3.73 0.55 6.42
CA ASP A 49 -4.94 0.80 7.19
C ASP A 49 -6.18 0.42 6.40
N VAL A 50 -6.20 0.77 5.12
CA VAL A 50 -7.35 0.45 4.28
C VAL A 50 -7.49 -1.06 4.10
N VAL A 51 -6.41 -1.74 3.76
CA VAL A 51 -6.52 -3.16 3.47
C VAL A 51 -6.79 -3.96 4.75
N THR A 52 -6.30 -3.51 5.89
CA THR A 52 -6.56 -4.22 7.13
C THR A 52 -8.05 -4.19 7.45
N ALA A 53 -8.68 -3.03 7.30
CA ALA A 53 -10.10 -2.93 7.58
C ALA A 53 -10.92 -3.81 6.64
N ILE A 54 -10.55 -3.83 5.38
CA ILE A 54 -11.27 -4.64 4.41
C ILE A 54 -11.06 -6.11 4.68
N ASP A 55 -9.84 -6.49 4.99
CA ASP A 55 -9.53 -7.89 5.22
C ASP A 55 -10.25 -8.41 6.46
N GLU A 56 -10.40 -7.59 7.48
CA GLU A 56 -11.13 -8.02 8.65
C GLU A 56 -12.57 -8.37 8.33
N ARG A 57 -13.15 -7.73 7.35
CA ARG A 57 -14.53 -8.01 7.01
C ARG A 57 -14.68 -9.10 5.98
N TRP A 58 -13.73 -9.26 5.12
CA TRP A 58 -13.93 -10.09 3.92
C TRP A 58 -12.95 -11.24 3.78
N SER A 59 -12.06 -11.46 4.74
CA SER A 59 -11.01 -12.46 4.57
C SER A 59 -11.58 -13.83 4.22
N ASP A 60 -12.71 -14.20 4.80
CA ASP A 60 -13.28 -15.52 4.52
C ASP A 60 -13.66 -15.67 3.06
N ARG A 61 -14.09 -14.61 2.43
CA ARG A 61 -14.49 -14.68 1.04
C ARG A 61 -13.39 -14.34 0.07
N LEU A 62 -12.42 -13.55 0.51
CA LEU A 62 -11.36 -13.15 -0.38
C LEU A 62 -10.33 -14.25 -0.58
N GLY A 63 -10.13 -15.07 0.39
CA GLY A 63 -9.08 -16.07 0.32
C GLY A 63 -7.72 -15.43 0.38
N LEU A 64 -6.77 -15.98 -0.33
CA LEU A 64 -5.41 -15.54 -0.22
C LEU A 64 -5.14 -14.37 -1.15
N VAL A 65 -4.95 -13.22 -0.59
CA VAL A 65 -4.65 -12.02 -1.37
C VAL A 65 -3.38 -11.39 -0.83
N GLU A 66 -2.48 -11.08 -1.72
CA GLU A 66 -1.26 -10.39 -1.37
C GLU A 66 -1.40 -8.95 -1.77
N TYR A 67 -1.21 -8.03 -0.83
CA TYR A 67 -1.31 -6.61 -1.12
C TYR A 67 0.09 -6.01 -1.17
N ALA A 68 0.32 -5.14 -2.12
CA ALA A 68 1.65 -4.54 -2.29
C ALA A 68 1.53 -3.11 -2.73
N VAL A 69 2.56 -2.34 -2.43
CA VAL A 69 2.68 -0.97 -2.91
C VAL A 69 3.94 -0.89 -3.75
N GLU A 70 3.81 -0.33 -4.92
CA GLU A 70 4.97 -0.08 -5.77
C GLU A 70 4.95 1.37 -6.17
N ASP A 71 6.10 1.91 -6.51
CA ASP A 71 6.17 3.32 -6.85
C ASP A 71 5.47 3.63 -8.16
N THR A 72 5.74 2.86 -9.18
CA THR A 72 5.16 3.11 -10.49
C THR A 72 4.91 1.80 -11.20
N PRO A 73 3.91 1.76 -12.06
CA PRO A 73 3.70 0.54 -12.84
C PRO A 73 4.76 0.38 -13.92
N GLN A 74 5.01 -0.84 -14.30
CA GLN A 74 5.88 -1.10 -15.41
C GLN A 74 5.03 -1.18 -16.64
N LEU A 75 5.20 -0.26 -17.55
CA LEU A 75 4.37 -0.20 -18.73
C LEU A 75 5.20 -0.59 -19.96
N PRO A 76 4.57 -1.22 -20.93
CA PRO A 76 5.29 -1.54 -22.16
C PRO A 76 5.69 -0.28 -22.91
N ASP A 77 6.70 -0.41 -23.73
CA ASP A 77 7.19 0.74 -24.48
C ASP A 77 6.11 1.35 -25.33
N ASP A 78 5.19 0.57 -25.83
CA ASP A 78 4.17 1.08 -26.69
C ASP A 78 2.92 1.48 -25.93
N TRP A 79 3.02 1.71 -24.65
CA TRP A 79 1.87 2.09 -23.87
C TRP A 79 1.38 3.45 -24.33
N GLU A 80 0.07 3.52 -24.56
CA GLU A 80 -0.52 4.77 -24.95
C GLU A 80 -0.51 5.71 -23.81
N ALA A 81 -0.14 6.91 -24.03
CA ALA A 81 0.01 7.82 -22.97
C ALA A 81 -1.27 8.29 -22.35
N GLY A 82 -2.32 7.69 -22.54
CA GLY A 82 -3.58 8.20 -22.05
C GLY A 82 -3.67 8.25 -20.57
N SER A 83 -3.49 7.19 -19.90
CA SER A 83 -3.64 7.20 -18.47
C SER A 83 -2.73 6.18 -17.85
N VAL A 84 -2.22 6.51 -16.69
CA VAL A 84 -1.35 5.60 -15.97
C VAL A 84 -2.20 4.85 -14.97
N PRO A 85 -2.10 3.54 -14.90
CA PRO A 85 -2.91 2.81 -13.94
C PRO A 85 -2.60 3.20 -12.51
N LEU A 86 -3.61 3.19 -11.67
CA LEU A 86 -3.43 3.48 -10.25
C LEU A 86 -3.27 2.20 -9.44
N SER A 87 -3.65 1.08 -9.99
CA SER A 87 -3.52 -0.22 -9.31
C SER A 87 -3.46 -1.32 -10.34
N SER A 88 -3.15 -2.50 -9.86
CA SER A 88 -3.09 -3.68 -10.71
C SER A 88 -3.62 -4.86 -9.93
N LEU A 89 -4.39 -5.71 -10.58
CA LEU A 89 -4.95 -6.89 -9.94
C LEU A 89 -4.63 -8.09 -10.81
N VAL A 90 -3.95 -9.06 -10.23
CA VAL A 90 -3.65 -10.30 -10.93
C VAL A 90 -4.26 -11.42 -10.11
N ARG A 91 -5.23 -12.09 -10.68
CA ARG A 91 -5.91 -13.14 -9.94
C ARG A 91 -5.02 -14.35 -9.81
N GLY A 92 -5.01 -14.92 -8.64
CA GLY A 92 -4.26 -16.14 -8.40
C GLY A 92 -5.05 -17.37 -8.77
N SER A 93 -4.44 -18.49 -8.63
CA SER A 93 -5.13 -19.76 -8.82
C SER A 93 -4.37 -20.83 -8.06
N GLY A 94 -5.10 -21.77 -7.52
CA GLY A 94 -4.47 -22.81 -6.74
C GLY A 94 -3.72 -22.24 -5.56
N ALA A 95 -2.47 -22.57 -5.45
CA ALA A 95 -1.66 -22.07 -4.35
C ALA A 95 -1.11 -20.67 -4.60
N VAL A 96 -1.31 -20.13 -5.78
CA VAL A 96 -0.78 -18.81 -6.09
C VAL A 96 -1.78 -17.76 -5.63
N PRO A 97 -1.38 -16.84 -4.76
CA PRO A 97 -2.34 -15.86 -4.27
C PRO A 97 -2.70 -14.83 -5.32
N THR A 98 -3.86 -14.24 -5.17
CA THR A 98 -4.20 -13.06 -5.94
C THR A 98 -3.32 -11.91 -5.45
N ARG A 99 -2.88 -11.08 -6.37
CA ARG A 99 -2.00 -9.97 -6.00
C ARG A 99 -2.63 -8.66 -6.40
N LEU A 100 -2.78 -7.78 -5.44
CA LEU A 100 -3.32 -6.45 -5.66
C LEU A 100 -2.23 -5.43 -5.35
N VAL A 101 -1.85 -4.64 -6.32
CA VAL A 101 -0.78 -3.67 -6.18
C VAL A 101 -1.35 -2.27 -6.32
N VAL A 102 -0.93 -1.37 -5.46
CA VAL A 102 -1.32 0.03 -5.52
C VAL A 102 -0.08 0.83 -5.90
N PHE A 103 -0.22 1.75 -6.84
CA PHE A 103 0.92 2.50 -7.35
C PHE A 103 0.97 3.89 -6.71
N ARG A 104 2.01 4.12 -5.92
CA ARG A 104 2.09 5.31 -5.09
C ARG A 104 2.20 6.60 -5.90
N ARG A 105 3.12 6.64 -6.85
CA ARG A 105 3.36 7.92 -7.52
C ARG A 105 2.20 8.39 -8.37
N PRO A 106 1.54 7.53 -9.13
CA PRO A 106 0.36 7.99 -9.86
C PRO A 106 -0.73 8.52 -8.95
N LEU A 107 -0.93 7.89 -7.79
CA LEU A 107 -1.94 8.36 -6.86
C LEU A 107 -1.53 9.70 -6.26
N GLU A 108 -0.29 9.80 -5.82
CA GLU A 108 0.18 11.05 -5.26
C GLU A 108 0.12 12.18 -6.28
N HIS A 109 0.40 11.89 -7.51
CA HIS A 109 0.39 12.90 -8.54
C HIS A 109 -1.04 13.42 -8.78
N ARG A 110 -2.02 12.58 -8.66
CA ARG A 110 -3.36 13.00 -8.89
C ARG A 110 -4.02 13.69 -7.73
N ALA A 111 -3.64 13.36 -6.51
CA ALA A 111 -4.27 13.92 -5.33
C ALA A 111 -3.76 15.32 -5.07
N SER A 112 -4.65 16.21 -4.68
CA SER A 112 -4.24 17.56 -4.40
C SER A 112 -3.83 17.75 -2.95
N ASP A 113 -4.22 16.88 -2.07
CA ASP A 113 -3.78 16.95 -0.67
C ASP A 113 -3.90 15.57 -0.05
N ARG A 114 -3.53 15.49 1.23
CA ARG A 114 -3.51 14.19 1.89
C ARG A 114 -4.90 13.59 2.03
N ALA A 115 -5.88 14.40 2.32
CA ALA A 115 -7.23 13.87 2.48
C ALA A 115 -7.73 13.28 1.17
N GLU A 116 -7.44 13.94 0.07
CA GLU A 116 -7.83 13.39 -1.21
C GLU A 116 -7.04 12.13 -1.52
N LEU A 117 -5.78 12.08 -1.15
CA LEU A 117 -4.99 10.88 -1.37
C LEU A 117 -5.58 9.69 -0.62
N GLU A 118 -5.97 9.90 0.64
CA GLU A 118 -6.58 8.83 1.40
C GLU A 118 -7.86 8.35 0.76
N ALA A 119 -8.68 9.27 0.28
CA ALA A 119 -9.92 8.90 -0.37
C ALA A 119 -9.65 8.13 -1.66
N MET A 120 -8.64 8.51 -2.40
CA MET A 120 -8.31 7.81 -3.63
C MET A 120 -7.77 6.41 -3.36
N VAL A 121 -6.95 6.25 -2.32
CA VAL A 121 -6.45 4.93 -1.97
C VAL A 121 -7.62 4.03 -1.58
N LEU A 122 -8.54 4.54 -0.78
CA LEU A 122 -9.71 3.76 -0.40
C LEU A 122 -10.50 3.36 -1.64
N THR A 123 -10.75 4.30 -2.52
CA THR A 123 -11.54 4.04 -3.71
C THR A 123 -10.89 2.96 -4.57
N VAL A 124 -9.58 3.09 -4.80
CA VAL A 124 -8.91 2.16 -5.68
C VAL A 124 -8.91 0.75 -5.08
N VAL A 125 -8.62 0.62 -3.79
CA VAL A 125 -8.57 -0.70 -3.18
C VAL A 125 -9.98 -1.31 -3.13
N VAL A 126 -10.97 -0.51 -2.77
CA VAL A 126 -12.34 -1.03 -2.68
C VAL A 126 -12.82 -1.50 -4.03
N GLU A 127 -12.51 -0.75 -5.08
CA GLU A 127 -12.95 -1.18 -6.42
C GLU A 127 -12.33 -2.48 -6.84
N GLN A 128 -11.06 -2.69 -6.51
CA GLN A 128 -10.42 -3.95 -6.86
C GLN A 128 -10.97 -5.12 -6.04
N VAL A 129 -11.24 -4.89 -4.77
CA VAL A 129 -11.81 -5.93 -3.93
C VAL A 129 -13.24 -6.25 -4.40
N ALA A 130 -13.99 -5.22 -4.79
CA ALA A 130 -15.33 -5.42 -5.30
C ALA A 130 -15.31 -6.32 -6.54
N GLU A 131 -14.33 -6.10 -7.39
CA GLU A 131 -14.21 -6.93 -8.56
C GLU A 131 -13.89 -8.38 -8.18
N LEU A 132 -13.03 -8.58 -7.21
CA LEU A 132 -12.73 -9.94 -6.77
C LEU A 132 -13.94 -10.62 -6.17
N LEU A 133 -14.75 -9.88 -5.42
CA LEU A 133 -15.91 -10.47 -4.77
C LEU A 133 -17.16 -10.51 -5.64
N GLY A 134 -17.17 -9.75 -6.71
CA GLY A 134 -18.34 -9.70 -7.58
C GLY A 134 -19.51 -8.94 -6.96
N ILE A 135 -19.22 -7.92 -6.17
CA ILE A 135 -20.28 -7.14 -5.52
C ILE A 135 -20.01 -5.66 -5.77
N PRO A 136 -20.99 -4.83 -5.56
CA PRO A 136 -20.76 -3.39 -5.75
C PRO A 136 -19.76 -2.84 -4.76
N PRO A 137 -19.00 -1.84 -5.15
CA PRO A 137 -17.99 -1.28 -4.23
C PRO A 137 -18.57 -0.75 -2.93
N SER A 138 -19.76 -0.15 -2.97
CA SER A 138 -20.35 0.37 -1.75
C SER A 138 -20.69 -0.74 -0.76
N ASP A 139 -20.83 -1.96 -1.24
CA ASP A 139 -21.05 -3.08 -0.34
C ASP A 139 -19.76 -3.57 0.30
N VAL A 140 -18.63 -3.27 -0.30
CA VAL A 140 -17.34 -3.69 0.25
C VAL A 140 -17.01 -2.86 1.49
N ASP A 141 -17.22 -1.56 1.43
CA ASP A 141 -16.83 -0.68 2.52
C ASP A 141 -17.77 0.50 2.56
N PRO A 142 -18.40 0.77 3.69
CA PRO A 142 -19.34 1.88 3.78
C PRO A 142 -18.70 3.24 3.57
N ARG A 143 -17.40 3.34 3.68
CA ARG A 143 -16.73 4.62 3.42
C ARG A 143 -16.62 4.94 1.94
N TYR A 144 -16.89 3.97 1.08
CA TYR A 144 -16.81 4.21 -0.36
C TYR A 144 -17.93 5.17 -0.74
N PRO A 145 -17.62 6.23 -1.44
CA PRO A 145 -18.67 7.19 -1.78
C PRO A 145 -19.65 6.60 -2.77
N ASP A 146 -20.90 6.69 -2.46
CA ASP A 146 -21.86 6.24 -3.33
C ASP A 146 -22.05 7.27 -4.31
N ASP A 147 -21.78 7.00 -5.49
CA ASP A 147 -21.89 7.94 -6.41
C ASP A 147 -23.18 8.19 -6.72
N LEU A 148 -23.75 8.96 -6.36
CA LEU A 148 -24.92 9.21 -6.66
C LEU A 148 -25.17 9.77 -7.80
N ASP A 149 -24.99 9.98 -8.49
CA ASP A 149 -25.28 10.55 -9.65
C ASP A 149 -25.67 9.97 -10.35
#